data_fc5d4c0a1fcb019c0fb09373c31da8ad
#
_entry.id   fc5d4c0a1fcb019c0fb09373c31da8ad
#
_cell.length_a   1.000
_cell.length_b   1.000
_cell.length_c   1.000
_cell.angle_alpha   90.00
_cell.angle_beta   90.00
_cell.angle_gamma   90.00
#
_symmetry.space_group_name_H-M   'P 1'
#
loop_
_entity.id
_entity.type
_entity.pdbx_description
1 polymer ?
#
loop_
_entity_poly.entity_id
_entity_poly.type
_entity_poly.pdbx_seq_one_letter_code
_entity_poly.pdbx_strand_id
1 'polypeptide(L)'
;MAENASSELNLRELRILNALLHERSITRTAQLLATTQPGISKVLRHLRVQFSDPLFVRNGHAMQPTARALEIADQLRALLGAADSLRSAVTAFDPAQSDRTFSLLLTDVGMIRFLPPLIAHVAALAPRVNIRAMPLDSRQFELKLEAGEADLALGAFPNAPRHLRRQRLFFDGYVTVVRSGHPRFSVLRSRSGFLAERHILITASETGHAAHRTAQRVLASQISPSNIMLQVPSFIAGAIVAAETDGLATLPANLAKRLARPLGLTAFETPIALPRIEISQYWHERYHRDAAHRWFRSATSDLFGTTAQERGPADRAKPPPPRTTPR
;
A
#
# COMPACT_ATOMS: atom_id res chain seq x y z
N MET A 1 -24.93 -46.06 8.93
CA MET A 1 -24.40 -45.09 7.98
C MET A 1 -23.32 -44.23 8.63
N ALA A 2 -22.17 -44.81 8.95
CA ALA A 2 -21.04 -44.11 9.60
C ALA A 2 -19.71 -44.83 9.19
N GLU A 3 -19.42 -44.92 7.89
CA GLU A 3 -18.23 -45.63 7.40
C GLU A 3 -17.52 -44.97 6.21
N ASN A 4 -17.73 -43.69 5.97
CA ASN A 4 -17.13 -42.98 4.83
C ASN A 4 -16.17 -41.83 5.18
N ALA A 5 -15.76 -41.67 6.45
CA ALA A 5 -14.83 -40.61 6.86
C ALA A 5 -13.34 -41.04 6.82
N SER A 6 -13.02 -42.25 6.34
CA SER A 6 -11.67 -42.84 6.42
C SER A 6 -10.95 -43.01 5.08
N SER A 7 -11.51 -42.46 3.98
CA SER A 7 -10.99 -42.73 2.62
C SER A 7 -10.10 -41.64 2.01
N GLU A 8 -9.88 -40.53 2.67
CA GLU A 8 -9.07 -39.43 2.11
C GLU A 8 -7.63 -39.44 2.65
N LEU A 9 -6.68 -39.32 1.71
CA LEU A 9 -5.27 -39.13 2.03
C LEU A 9 -5.07 -37.73 2.63
N ASN A 10 -4.41 -37.63 3.77
CA ASN A 10 -4.08 -36.36 4.37
C ASN A 10 -2.57 -36.04 4.32
N LEU A 11 -2.22 -34.76 4.40
CA LEU A 11 -0.84 -34.29 4.29
C LEU A 11 0.09 -34.90 5.35
N ARG A 12 -0.42 -35.25 6.53
CA ARG A 12 0.38 -35.87 7.60
C ARG A 12 0.78 -37.28 7.20
N GLU A 13 -0.12 -38.07 6.63
CA GLU A 13 0.15 -39.41 6.12
C GLU A 13 1.13 -39.40 4.97
N LEU A 14 1.00 -38.44 4.06
CA LEU A 14 1.93 -38.24 2.96
C LEU A 14 3.34 -37.86 3.46
N ARG A 15 3.45 -37.03 4.49
CA ARG A 15 4.75 -36.72 5.13
C ARG A 15 5.38 -37.94 5.79
N ILE A 16 4.58 -38.80 6.42
CA ILE A 16 5.05 -40.06 6.98
C ILE A 16 5.57 -40.99 5.88
N LEU A 17 4.84 -41.09 4.74
CA LEU A 17 5.28 -41.88 3.59
C LEU A 17 6.62 -41.37 3.03
N ASN A 18 6.74 -40.06 2.86
CA ASN A 18 8.00 -39.44 2.38
C ASN A 18 9.19 -39.72 3.35
N ALA A 19 8.96 -39.60 4.64
CA ALA A 19 9.97 -39.91 5.64
C ALA A 19 10.35 -41.40 5.66
N LEU A 20 9.37 -42.31 5.46
CA LEU A 20 9.64 -43.75 5.34
C LEU A 20 10.46 -44.10 4.09
N LEU A 21 10.23 -43.41 2.95
CA LEU A 21 11.01 -43.56 1.73
C LEU A 21 12.49 -43.21 1.95
N HIS A 22 12.76 -42.18 2.77
CA HIS A 22 14.12 -41.77 3.13
C HIS A 22 14.76 -42.64 4.15
N GLU A 23 14.09 -42.86 5.31
CA GLU A 23 14.65 -43.54 6.47
C GLU A 23 14.70 -45.05 6.34
N ARG A 24 13.81 -45.65 5.54
CA ARG A 24 13.66 -47.11 5.36
C ARG A 24 13.54 -47.87 6.68
N SER A 25 13.03 -47.18 7.71
CA SER A 25 12.93 -47.71 9.08
C SER A 25 11.78 -47.05 9.83
N ILE A 26 10.83 -47.85 10.32
CA ILE A 26 9.72 -47.37 11.15
C ILE A 26 10.24 -46.66 12.42
N THR A 27 11.27 -47.23 13.07
CA THR A 27 11.84 -46.68 14.29
C THR A 27 12.45 -45.29 14.05
N ARG A 28 13.31 -45.14 13.02
CA ARG A 28 13.94 -43.87 12.70
C ARG A 28 12.92 -42.83 12.23
N THR A 29 11.93 -43.24 11.43
CA THR A 29 10.83 -42.37 11.02
C THR A 29 10.02 -41.89 12.23
N ALA A 30 9.74 -42.75 13.19
CA ALA A 30 9.02 -42.36 14.40
C ALA A 30 9.82 -41.33 15.24
N GLN A 31 11.12 -41.50 15.36
CA GLN A 31 12.03 -40.57 16.04
C GLN A 31 12.08 -39.21 15.28
N LEU A 32 12.29 -39.23 13.95
CA LEU A 32 12.36 -38.04 13.10
C LEU A 32 11.10 -37.20 13.20
N LEU A 33 9.91 -37.82 13.22
CA LEU A 33 8.62 -37.14 13.24
C LEU A 33 8.04 -36.95 14.65
N ALA A 34 8.83 -37.18 15.69
CA ALA A 34 8.44 -37.09 17.13
C ALA A 34 7.10 -37.79 17.40
N THR A 35 6.97 -39.05 16.91
CA THR A 35 5.78 -39.88 17.05
C THR A 35 6.14 -41.29 17.50
N THR A 36 5.15 -42.18 17.62
CA THR A 36 5.37 -43.58 18.07
C THR A 36 5.44 -44.54 16.91
N GLN A 37 6.21 -45.64 17.05
CA GLN A 37 6.26 -46.71 16.03
C GLN A 37 4.88 -47.33 15.73
N PRO A 38 3.99 -47.60 16.71
CA PRO A 38 2.62 -48.02 16.41
C PRO A 38 1.83 -47.02 15.57
N GLY A 39 2.06 -45.68 15.80
CA GLY A 39 1.45 -44.62 15.01
C GLY A 39 1.87 -44.68 13.54
N ILE A 40 3.18 -44.81 13.29
CA ILE A 40 3.70 -44.95 11.90
C ILE A 40 3.16 -46.23 11.25
N SER A 41 3.13 -47.37 11.99
CA SER A 41 2.63 -48.65 11.47
C SER A 41 1.14 -48.59 11.12
N LYS A 42 0.34 -47.87 11.91
CA LYS A 42 -1.10 -47.64 11.61
C LYS A 42 -1.27 -46.85 10.32
N VAL A 43 -0.52 -45.76 10.13
CA VAL A 43 -0.56 -44.93 8.92
C VAL A 43 -0.09 -45.75 7.72
N LEU A 44 1.00 -46.49 7.83
CA LEU A 44 1.48 -47.34 6.73
C LEU A 44 0.43 -48.38 6.31
N ARG A 45 -0.30 -48.95 7.27
CA ARG A 45 -1.40 -49.89 6.96
C ARG A 45 -2.51 -49.20 6.19
N HIS A 46 -2.90 -47.98 6.56
CA HIS A 46 -3.89 -47.19 5.84
C HIS A 46 -3.43 -46.85 4.42
N LEU A 47 -2.17 -46.39 4.28
CA LEU A 47 -1.60 -46.06 2.95
C LEU A 47 -1.54 -47.30 2.03
N ARG A 48 -1.25 -48.50 2.54
CA ARG A 48 -1.28 -49.76 1.77
C ARG A 48 -2.64 -50.05 1.17
N VAL A 49 -3.70 -49.77 1.90
CA VAL A 49 -5.07 -49.88 1.40
C VAL A 49 -5.35 -48.85 0.32
N GLN A 50 -4.99 -47.59 0.57
CA GLN A 50 -5.24 -46.47 -0.34
C GLN A 50 -4.51 -46.64 -1.68
N PHE A 51 -3.27 -47.11 -1.66
CA PHE A 51 -2.46 -47.31 -2.86
C PHE A 51 -2.60 -48.72 -3.48
N SER A 52 -3.35 -49.60 -2.82
CA SER A 52 -3.47 -51.03 -3.21
C SER A 52 -2.10 -51.69 -3.40
N ASP A 53 -1.11 -51.30 -2.60
CA ASP A 53 0.27 -51.76 -2.73
C ASP A 53 0.91 -51.87 -1.33
N PRO A 54 1.78 -52.89 -1.07
CA PRO A 54 2.51 -52.98 0.19
C PRO A 54 3.40 -51.78 0.54
N LEU A 55 3.75 -50.97 -0.44
CA LEU A 55 4.64 -49.80 -0.38
C LEU A 55 6.07 -50.13 0.10
N PHE A 56 6.20 -51.02 1.06
CA PHE A 56 7.50 -51.45 1.58
C PHE A 56 7.44 -52.97 1.88
N VAL A 57 8.47 -53.68 1.48
CA VAL A 57 8.73 -55.07 1.81
C VAL A 57 9.93 -55.18 2.74
N ARG A 58 9.96 -56.21 3.60
CA ARG A 58 11.10 -56.47 4.48
C ARG A 58 12.19 -57.22 3.73
N ASN A 59 13.42 -56.69 3.81
CA ASN A 59 14.62 -57.44 3.39
C ASN A 59 15.61 -57.42 4.54
N GLY A 60 15.63 -58.50 5.31
CA GLY A 60 16.37 -58.55 6.57
C GLY A 60 15.83 -57.55 7.60
N HIS A 61 16.68 -56.68 8.10
CA HIS A 61 16.33 -55.64 9.06
C HIS A 61 15.89 -54.31 8.42
N ALA A 62 15.97 -54.16 7.09
CA ALA A 62 15.60 -52.93 6.36
C ALA A 62 14.25 -53.08 5.68
N MET A 63 13.57 -51.92 5.50
CA MET A 63 12.38 -51.81 4.68
C MET A 63 12.78 -51.32 3.27
N GLN A 64 12.49 -52.10 2.25
CA GLN A 64 12.71 -51.71 0.87
C GLN A 64 11.42 -51.22 0.25
N PRO A 65 11.41 -50.04 -0.42
CA PRO A 65 10.24 -49.53 -1.13
C PRO A 65 9.94 -50.42 -2.35
N THR A 66 8.66 -50.64 -2.61
CA THR A 66 8.20 -51.28 -3.82
C THR A 66 8.42 -50.40 -5.08
N ALA A 67 8.34 -50.97 -6.27
CA ALA A 67 8.38 -50.22 -7.51
C ALA A 67 7.32 -49.09 -7.50
N ARG A 68 6.09 -49.41 -7.05
CA ARG A 68 5.01 -48.44 -6.92
C ARG A 68 5.33 -47.29 -5.94
N ALA A 69 5.94 -47.61 -4.81
CA ALA A 69 6.38 -46.59 -3.84
C ALA A 69 7.44 -45.63 -4.42
N LEU A 70 8.33 -46.14 -5.28
CA LEU A 70 9.33 -45.34 -5.97
C LEU A 70 8.70 -44.46 -7.09
N GLU A 71 7.76 -45.01 -7.85
CA GLU A 71 7.04 -44.24 -8.88
C GLU A 71 6.33 -43.00 -8.32
N ILE A 72 5.70 -43.14 -7.16
CA ILE A 72 4.98 -42.00 -6.54
C ILE A 72 5.89 -41.03 -5.78
N ALA A 73 7.15 -41.40 -5.52
CA ALA A 73 8.06 -40.61 -4.67
C ALA A 73 8.29 -39.18 -5.19
N ASP A 74 8.44 -39.01 -6.52
CA ASP A 74 8.67 -37.68 -7.10
C ASP A 74 7.42 -36.82 -7.06
N GLN A 75 6.26 -37.40 -7.35
CA GLN A 75 4.97 -36.70 -7.25
C GLN A 75 4.67 -36.31 -5.80
N LEU A 76 4.98 -37.20 -4.85
CA LEU A 76 4.81 -36.95 -3.42
C LEU A 76 5.69 -35.77 -2.94
N ARG A 77 6.94 -35.72 -3.38
CA ARG A 77 7.87 -34.62 -3.06
C ARG A 77 7.37 -33.29 -3.64
N ALA A 78 6.94 -33.30 -4.89
CA ALA A 78 6.38 -32.10 -5.55
C ALA A 78 5.14 -31.58 -4.82
N LEU A 79 4.22 -32.45 -4.42
CA LEU A 79 3.01 -32.10 -3.69
C LEU A 79 3.34 -31.52 -2.30
N LEU A 80 4.23 -32.17 -1.56
CA LEU A 80 4.65 -31.67 -0.23
C LEU A 80 5.40 -30.33 -0.34
N GLY A 81 6.25 -30.16 -1.38
CA GLY A 81 6.91 -28.91 -1.69
C GLY A 81 5.92 -27.78 -2.00
N ALA A 82 4.89 -28.06 -2.80
CA ALA A 82 3.81 -27.11 -3.09
C ALA A 82 3.03 -26.74 -1.80
N ALA A 83 2.70 -27.74 -0.96
CA ALA A 83 2.04 -27.49 0.31
C ALA A 83 2.89 -26.67 1.30
N ASP A 84 4.20 -26.86 1.31
CA ASP A 84 5.12 -26.07 2.12
C ASP A 84 5.33 -24.66 1.53
N SER A 85 5.32 -24.50 0.23
CA SER A 85 5.36 -23.18 -0.43
C SER A 85 4.13 -22.33 -0.13
N LEU A 86 2.93 -22.93 0.00
CA LEU A 86 1.73 -22.21 0.46
C LEU A 86 1.90 -21.63 1.89
N ARG A 87 2.66 -22.29 2.74
CA ARG A 87 2.97 -21.81 4.10
C ARG A 87 4.09 -20.78 4.10
N SER A 88 5.05 -20.91 3.19
CA SER A 88 6.20 -20.01 3.05
C SER A 88 5.86 -18.73 2.28
N ALA A 89 4.86 -18.76 1.39
CA ALA A 89 4.37 -17.58 0.67
C ALA A 89 3.89 -16.45 1.60
N VAL A 90 3.75 -16.73 2.90
CA VAL A 90 3.40 -15.74 3.94
C VAL A 90 4.64 -14.93 4.43
N THR A 91 5.89 -15.27 4.06
CA THR A 91 7.04 -14.80 4.87
C THR A 91 8.06 -13.88 4.22
N ALA A 92 8.15 -13.70 2.93
CA ALA A 92 9.15 -12.77 2.38
C ALA A 92 8.71 -12.16 1.04
N PHE A 93 8.30 -10.90 1.09
CA PHE A 93 8.24 -10.07 -0.11
C PHE A 93 9.65 -9.60 -0.46
N ASP A 94 10.12 -9.97 -1.66
CA ASP A 94 11.37 -9.45 -2.22
C ASP A 94 11.03 -8.35 -3.24
N PRO A 95 11.25 -7.07 -2.91
CA PRO A 95 10.97 -5.96 -3.81
C PRO A 95 11.72 -6.07 -5.14
N ALA A 96 12.98 -6.52 -5.12
CA ALA A 96 13.83 -6.56 -6.30
C ALA A 96 13.34 -7.58 -7.36
N GLN A 97 12.63 -8.62 -6.92
CA GLN A 97 12.13 -9.69 -7.79
C GLN A 97 10.63 -9.56 -8.10
N SER A 98 9.90 -8.70 -7.39
CA SER A 98 8.45 -8.57 -7.53
C SER A 98 8.06 -7.82 -8.80
N ASP A 99 7.05 -8.33 -9.51
CA ASP A 99 6.37 -7.70 -10.65
C ASP A 99 4.96 -7.18 -10.28
N ARG A 100 4.66 -7.11 -8.98
CA ARG A 100 3.36 -6.68 -8.46
C ARG A 100 3.01 -5.26 -8.91
N THR A 101 1.73 -5.05 -9.23
CA THR A 101 1.17 -3.72 -9.42
C THR A 101 0.49 -3.25 -8.14
N PHE A 102 0.92 -2.09 -7.60
CA PHE A 102 0.24 -1.42 -6.48
C PHE A 102 -0.70 -0.36 -6.99
N SER A 103 -1.96 -0.42 -6.57
CA SER A 103 -3.02 0.51 -6.95
C SER A 103 -3.23 1.57 -5.87
N LEU A 104 -3.14 2.85 -6.26
CA LEU A 104 -3.25 4.00 -5.38
C LEU A 104 -4.48 4.84 -5.71
N LEU A 105 -5.32 5.12 -4.73
CA LEU A 105 -6.39 6.12 -4.83
C LEU A 105 -5.84 7.50 -4.46
N LEU A 106 -5.89 8.43 -5.41
CA LEU A 106 -5.34 9.77 -5.29
C LEU A 106 -6.29 10.80 -5.88
N THR A 107 -6.34 11.99 -5.29
CA THR A 107 -6.86 13.17 -5.98
C THR A 107 -5.86 13.66 -7.03
N ASP A 108 -6.27 14.55 -7.93
CA ASP A 108 -5.36 15.22 -8.87
C ASP A 108 -4.20 15.92 -8.16
N VAL A 109 -4.47 16.64 -7.08
CA VAL A 109 -3.46 17.25 -6.19
C VAL A 109 -2.51 16.19 -5.63
N GLY A 110 -3.07 15.06 -5.17
CA GLY A 110 -2.30 13.93 -4.66
C GLY A 110 -1.41 13.31 -5.74
N MET A 111 -1.90 13.14 -6.96
CA MET A 111 -1.11 12.61 -8.08
C MET A 111 0.13 13.47 -8.35
N ILE A 112 -0.02 14.79 -8.41
CA ILE A 112 1.10 15.72 -8.64
C ILE A 112 2.10 15.67 -7.48
N ARG A 113 1.60 15.55 -6.25
CA ARG A 113 2.46 15.59 -5.06
C ARG A 113 3.21 14.27 -4.84
N PHE A 114 2.50 13.13 -4.99
CA PHE A 114 3.01 11.83 -4.55
C PHE A 114 3.68 11.02 -5.66
N LEU A 115 3.11 10.99 -6.88
CA LEU A 115 3.58 10.05 -7.90
C LEU A 115 5.05 10.27 -8.33
N PRO A 116 5.51 11.49 -8.66
CA PRO A 116 6.88 11.62 -9.17
C PRO A 116 7.95 11.12 -8.21
N PRO A 117 7.99 11.51 -6.91
CA PRO A 117 8.99 11.00 -5.99
C PRO A 117 8.76 9.52 -5.61
N LEU A 118 7.50 9.04 -5.57
CA LEU A 118 7.21 7.64 -5.25
C LEU A 118 7.69 6.71 -6.37
N ILE A 119 7.42 7.06 -7.63
CA ILE A 119 7.88 6.29 -8.79
C ILE A 119 9.40 6.23 -8.81
N ALA A 120 10.09 7.35 -8.62
CA ALA A 120 11.55 7.38 -8.59
C ALA A 120 12.12 6.49 -7.46
N HIS A 121 11.50 6.53 -6.28
CA HIS A 121 11.93 5.73 -5.14
C HIS A 121 11.67 4.23 -5.35
N VAL A 122 10.47 3.87 -5.82
CA VAL A 122 10.09 2.48 -6.08
C VAL A 122 10.95 1.88 -7.21
N ALA A 123 11.20 2.63 -8.29
CA ALA A 123 12.03 2.15 -9.38
C ALA A 123 13.47 1.81 -8.95
N ALA A 124 14.01 2.53 -7.95
CA ALA A 124 15.35 2.26 -7.42
C ALA A 124 15.41 0.99 -6.54
N LEU A 125 14.31 0.63 -5.86
CA LEU A 125 14.27 -0.49 -4.92
C LEU A 125 13.62 -1.75 -5.50
N ALA A 126 12.69 -1.57 -6.44
CA ALA A 126 11.82 -2.60 -7.00
C ALA A 126 11.55 -2.31 -8.49
N PRO A 127 12.53 -2.52 -9.39
CA PRO A 127 12.48 -2.03 -10.76
C PRO A 127 11.38 -2.66 -11.63
N ARG A 128 10.81 -3.80 -11.22
CA ARG A 128 9.71 -4.46 -11.93
C ARG A 128 8.33 -4.22 -11.31
N VAL A 129 8.28 -3.57 -10.15
CA VAL A 129 7.01 -3.18 -9.51
C VAL A 129 6.37 -2.04 -10.29
N ASN A 130 5.07 -2.16 -10.52
CA ASN A 130 4.25 -1.16 -11.19
C ASN A 130 3.37 -0.40 -10.20
N ILE A 131 3.07 0.86 -10.51
CA ILE A 131 2.12 1.69 -9.77
C ILE A 131 0.97 2.07 -10.69
N ARG A 132 -0.26 1.80 -10.24
CA ARG A 132 -1.50 2.24 -10.89
C ARG A 132 -2.13 3.35 -10.05
N ALA A 133 -2.22 4.55 -10.59
CA ALA A 133 -2.98 5.63 -9.98
C ALA A 133 -4.44 5.58 -10.43
N MET A 134 -5.36 5.66 -9.48
CA MET A 134 -6.80 5.67 -9.72
C MET A 134 -7.43 6.91 -9.10
N PRO A 135 -8.47 7.47 -9.74
CA PRO A 135 -9.18 8.60 -9.16
C PRO A 135 -9.78 8.26 -7.80
N LEU A 136 -9.59 9.16 -6.85
CA LEU A 136 -10.20 9.05 -5.55
C LEU A 136 -11.63 9.54 -5.59
N ASP A 137 -12.58 8.70 -5.19
CA ASP A 137 -13.93 9.09 -4.83
C ASP A 137 -14.14 8.78 -3.34
N SER A 138 -14.37 9.82 -2.55
CA SER A 138 -14.56 9.72 -1.09
C SER A 138 -15.78 8.88 -0.68
N ARG A 139 -16.70 8.56 -1.60
CA ARG A 139 -17.87 7.71 -1.37
C ARG A 139 -17.59 6.23 -1.64
N GLN A 140 -16.53 5.92 -2.40
CA GLN A 140 -16.24 4.56 -2.86
C GLN A 140 -14.85 4.05 -2.42
N PHE A 141 -13.99 4.91 -1.87
CA PHE A 141 -12.60 4.52 -1.57
C PHE A 141 -12.52 3.38 -0.55
N GLU A 142 -13.44 3.35 0.40
CA GLU A 142 -13.57 2.29 1.39
C GLU A 142 -13.82 0.94 0.73
N LEU A 143 -14.87 0.85 -0.10
CA LEU A 143 -15.22 -0.37 -0.83
C LEU A 143 -14.08 -0.87 -1.73
N LYS A 144 -13.38 0.04 -2.39
CA LYS A 144 -12.23 -0.31 -3.24
C LYS A 144 -11.05 -0.85 -2.44
N LEU A 145 -10.78 -0.30 -1.24
CA LEU A 145 -9.76 -0.83 -0.33
C LEU A 145 -10.17 -2.20 0.24
N GLU A 146 -11.43 -2.37 0.59
CA GLU A 146 -11.97 -3.63 1.09
C GLU A 146 -11.95 -4.73 0.02
N ALA A 147 -12.41 -4.42 -1.20
CA ALA A 147 -12.39 -5.35 -2.33
C ALA A 147 -10.96 -5.70 -2.82
N GLY A 148 -9.94 -4.90 -2.44
CA GLY A 148 -8.58 -5.06 -2.93
C GLY A 148 -8.36 -4.52 -4.35
N GLU A 149 -9.28 -3.72 -4.84
CA GLU A 149 -9.11 -2.98 -6.09
C GLU A 149 -8.05 -1.88 -5.95
N ALA A 150 -7.88 -1.37 -4.73
CA ALA A 150 -6.83 -0.45 -4.37
C ALA A 150 -6.07 -0.94 -3.14
N ASP A 151 -4.75 -0.75 -3.14
CA ASP A 151 -3.87 -1.07 -2.02
C ASP A 151 -3.85 0.06 -0.98
N LEU A 152 -3.71 1.31 -1.41
CA LEU A 152 -3.66 2.48 -0.54
C LEU A 152 -4.54 3.62 -1.08
N ALA A 153 -5.07 4.42 -0.16
CA ALA A 153 -5.58 5.75 -0.47
C ALA A 153 -4.70 6.79 0.23
N LEU A 154 -4.24 7.82 -0.51
CA LEU A 154 -3.41 8.90 0.04
C LEU A 154 -4.18 10.22 -0.06
N GLY A 155 -4.38 10.86 1.08
CA GLY A 155 -5.11 12.13 1.11
C GLY A 155 -5.62 12.52 2.49
N ALA A 156 -6.55 13.47 2.50
CA ALA A 156 -7.22 13.94 3.70
C ALA A 156 -8.68 13.47 3.70
N PHE A 157 -9.03 12.59 4.62
CA PHE A 157 -10.37 12.04 4.78
C PHE A 157 -10.87 12.30 6.19
N PRO A 158 -11.52 13.47 6.44
CA PRO A 158 -12.00 13.81 7.79
C PRO A 158 -12.92 12.78 8.41
N ASN A 159 -13.69 12.08 7.57
CA ASN A 159 -14.70 11.10 7.97
C ASN A 159 -14.31 9.67 7.54
N ALA A 160 -13.01 9.34 7.51
CA ALA A 160 -12.60 7.98 7.19
C ALA A 160 -13.19 6.98 8.19
N PRO A 161 -13.73 5.83 7.73
CA PRO A 161 -14.26 4.79 8.59
C PRO A 161 -13.22 4.27 9.58
N ARG A 162 -13.65 3.98 10.82
CA ARG A 162 -12.76 3.58 11.91
C ARG A 162 -12.09 2.21 11.70
N HIS A 163 -12.68 1.35 10.88
CA HIS A 163 -12.11 0.03 10.56
C HIS A 163 -11.01 0.09 9.50
N LEU A 164 -10.85 1.21 8.79
CA LEU A 164 -9.67 1.42 7.97
C LEU A 164 -8.48 1.76 8.85
N ARG A 165 -7.36 1.11 8.59
CA ARG A 165 -6.08 1.50 9.16
C ARG A 165 -5.59 2.79 8.52
N ARG A 166 -5.02 3.66 9.34
CA ARG A 166 -4.44 4.91 8.86
C ARG A 166 -3.07 5.16 9.49
N GLN A 167 -2.25 5.86 8.74
CA GLN A 167 -0.98 6.43 9.22
C GLN A 167 -0.87 7.84 8.68
N ARG A 168 -0.70 8.80 9.60
CA ARG A 168 -0.46 10.19 9.23
C ARG A 168 0.88 10.33 8.54
N LEU A 169 0.91 11.09 7.46
CA LEU A 169 2.12 11.44 6.74
C LEU A 169 2.60 12.84 7.14
N PHE A 170 1.75 13.86 6.95
CA PHE A 170 2.09 15.25 7.30
C PHE A 170 0.82 16.10 7.41
N PHE A 171 1.02 17.35 7.86
CA PHE A 171 0.01 18.40 7.76
C PHE A 171 0.35 19.33 6.60
N ASP A 172 -0.65 19.70 5.79
CA ASP A 172 -0.54 20.74 4.77
C ASP A 172 -1.36 21.95 5.16
N GLY A 173 -0.92 23.12 4.72
CA GLY A 173 -1.61 24.39 4.87
C GLY A 173 -2.03 24.94 3.52
N TYR A 174 -2.38 26.24 3.51
CA TYR A 174 -2.75 26.96 2.29
C TYR A 174 -1.86 28.17 2.11
N VAL A 175 -1.57 28.47 0.85
CA VAL A 175 -0.92 29.69 0.42
C VAL A 175 -1.70 30.27 -0.76
N THR A 176 -1.59 31.57 -0.96
CA THR A 176 -2.15 32.23 -2.15
C THR A 176 -1.06 32.36 -3.20
N VAL A 177 -1.44 32.12 -4.45
CA VAL A 177 -0.58 32.30 -5.63
C VAL A 177 -1.15 33.34 -6.56
N VAL A 178 -0.26 34.07 -7.21
CA VAL A 178 -0.54 35.04 -8.27
C VAL A 178 0.52 34.91 -9.36
N ARG A 179 0.27 35.42 -10.55
CA ARG A 179 1.31 35.49 -11.59
C ARG A 179 2.53 36.28 -11.10
N SER A 180 3.71 35.90 -11.52
CA SER A 180 4.91 36.68 -11.27
C SER A 180 4.77 38.07 -11.90
N GLY A 181 5.17 39.11 -11.18
CA GLY A 181 5.01 40.49 -11.61
C GLY A 181 3.58 41.05 -11.50
N HIS A 182 2.76 40.46 -10.62
CA HIS A 182 1.42 41.02 -10.32
C HIS A 182 1.52 42.50 -9.90
N PRO A 183 0.75 43.43 -10.51
CA PRO A 183 0.94 44.88 -10.37
C PRO A 183 0.74 45.38 -8.92
N ARG A 184 -0.10 44.71 -8.14
CA ARG A 184 -0.42 45.08 -6.78
C ARG A 184 0.14 44.14 -5.74
N PHE A 185 1.19 43.39 -6.07
CA PHE A 185 1.75 42.35 -5.18
C PHE A 185 2.08 42.86 -3.78
N SER A 186 2.60 44.09 -3.67
CA SER A 186 2.99 44.68 -2.37
C SER A 186 1.84 44.82 -1.36
N VAL A 187 0.61 45.03 -1.82
CA VAL A 187 -0.56 45.21 -0.95
C VAL A 187 -1.31 43.88 -0.70
N LEU A 188 -1.11 42.85 -1.51
CA LEU A 188 -1.80 41.57 -1.37
C LEU A 188 -1.49 40.82 -0.08
N ARG A 189 -0.37 41.11 0.56
CA ARG A 189 0.03 40.52 1.83
C ARG A 189 -0.75 41.08 3.02
N SER A 190 -1.43 42.22 2.85
CA SER A 190 -2.37 42.74 3.84
C SER A 190 -3.74 42.12 3.65
N ARG A 191 -4.50 41.95 4.75
CA ARG A 191 -5.86 41.43 4.70
C ARG A 191 -6.78 42.27 3.83
N SER A 192 -6.73 43.59 3.92
CA SER A 192 -7.55 44.51 3.13
C SER A 192 -7.23 44.43 1.61
N GLY A 193 -5.95 44.43 1.26
CA GLY A 193 -5.51 44.29 -0.12
C GLY A 193 -5.90 42.94 -0.72
N PHE A 194 -5.74 41.87 0.06
CA PHE A 194 -6.17 40.53 -0.35
C PHE A 194 -7.69 40.48 -0.63
N LEU A 195 -8.52 40.98 0.31
CA LEU A 195 -9.98 40.93 0.17
C LEU A 195 -10.54 41.86 -0.95
N ALA A 196 -9.81 42.93 -1.28
CA ALA A 196 -10.20 43.83 -2.34
C ALA A 196 -9.85 43.34 -3.76
N GLU A 197 -9.06 42.25 -3.86
CA GLU A 197 -8.60 41.73 -5.14
C GLU A 197 -9.60 40.75 -5.77
N ARG A 198 -9.36 40.39 -7.04
CA ARG A 198 -10.15 39.41 -7.78
C ARG A 198 -9.69 37.99 -7.44
N HIS A 199 -10.62 37.15 -7.04
CA HIS A 199 -10.32 35.78 -6.57
C HIS A 199 -10.81 34.72 -7.55
N ILE A 200 -9.99 33.68 -7.68
CA ILE A 200 -10.33 32.39 -8.28
C ILE A 200 -10.67 31.45 -7.13
N LEU A 201 -11.94 31.24 -6.88
CA LEU A 201 -12.40 30.37 -5.80
C LEU A 201 -12.39 28.91 -6.25
N ILE A 202 -11.58 28.09 -5.60
CA ILE A 202 -11.56 26.65 -5.87
C ILE A 202 -12.72 26.01 -5.11
N THR A 203 -13.68 25.46 -5.85
CA THR A 203 -14.83 24.76 -5.29
C THR A 203 -14.45 23.31 -5.03
N ALA A 204 -14.46 22.90 -3.75
CA ALA A 204 -14.14 21.52 -3.40
C ALA A 204 -15.20 20.57 -3.95
N SER A 205 -14.79 19.62 -4.80
CA SER A 205 -15.69 18.56 -5.25
C SER A 205 -16.10 17.67 -4.06
N GLU A 206 -17.35 17.20 -4.08
CA GLU A 206 -17.85 16.30 -3.03
C GLU A 206 -17.09 14.97 -2.98
N THR A 207 -16.57 14.54 -4.12
CA THR A 207 -15.96 13.22 -4.28
C THR A 207 -14.46 13.20 -4.06
N GLY A 208 -13.74 14.30 -4.34
CA GLY A 208 -12.26 14.28 -4.30
C GLY A 208 -11.63 15.22 -3.26
N HIS A 209 -12.29 16.32 -2.92
CA HIS A 209 -11.67 17.39 -2.13
C HIS A 209 -12.43 17.74 -0.84
N ALA A 210 -13.09 16.74 -0.22
CA ALA A 210 -13.94 16.97 0.95
C ALA A 210 -13.23 17.71 2.10
N ALA A 211 -11.94 17.48 2.32
CA ALA A 211 -11.14 18.16 3.34
C ALA A 211 -10.95 19.66 3.06
N HIS A 212 -11.05 20.10 1.79
CA HIS A 212 -10.89 21.50 1.40
C HIS A 212 -12.15 22.34 1.58
N ARG A 213 -13.32 21.71 1.80
CA ARG A 213 -14.61 22.42 1.97
C ARG A 213 -14.58 23.44 3.11
N THR A 214 -13.86 23.17 4.18
CA THR A 214 -13.77 24.12 5.30
C THR A 214 -12.97 25.35 4.90
N ALA A 215 -11.84 25.18 4.22
CA ALA A 215 -11.05 26.31 3.71
C ALA A 215 -11.84 27.14 2.67
N GLN A 216 -12.52 26.46 1.74
CA GLN A 216 -13.39 27.09 0.75
C GLN A 216 -14.49 27.94 1.43
N ARG A 217 -15.18 27.37 2.44
CA ARG A 217 -16.23 28.13 3.17
C ARG A 217 -15.68 29.35 3.89
N VAL A 218 -14.51 29.24 4.52
CA VAL A 218 -13.85 30.38 5.17
C VAL A 218 -13.53 31.46 4.15
N LEU A 219 -12.96 31.12 2.99
CA LEU A 219 -12.66 32.08 1.94
C LEU A 219 -13.94 32.73 1.39
N ALA A 220 -14.93 31.93 1.02
CA ALA A 220 -16.19 32.40 0.44
C ALA A 220 -16.98 33.30 1.42
N SER A 221 -16.85 33.10 2.73
CA SER A 221 -17.53 33.95 3.73
C SER A 221 -16.87 35.33 3.94
N GLN A 222 -15.62 35.50 3.50
CA GLN A 222 -14.86 36.74 3.69
C GLN A 222 -14.67 37.56 2.41
N ILE A 223 -14.66 36.90 1.25
CA ILE A 223 -14.49 37.52 -0.04
C ILE A 223 -15.86 38.01 -0.53
N SER A 224 -15.94 39.28 -0.91
CA SER A 224 -17.17 39.83 -1.55
C SER A 224 -17.50 39.04 -2.81
N PRO A 225 -18.78 38.68 -3.07
CA PRO A 225 -19.17 38.01 -4.31
C PRO A 225 -18.73 38.76 -5.56
N SER A 226 -18.68 40.09 -5.53
CA SER A 226 -18.20 40.95 -6.64
C SER A 226 -16.70 40.75 -6.93
N ASN A 227 -15.94 40.28 -5.97
CA ASN A 227 -14.51 40.02 -6.10
C ASN A 227 -14.19 38.54 -6.48
N ILE A 228 -15.20 37.69 -6.63
CA ILE A 228 -15.00 36.34 -7.15
C ILE A 228 -15.10 36.43 -8.70
N MET A 229 -13.94 36.30 -9.36
CA MET A 229 -13.90 36.33 -10.83
C MET A 229 -14.19 34.99 -11.49
N LEU A 230 -13.88 33.90 -10.78
CA LEU A 230 -14.04 32.53 -11.27
C LEU A 230 -14.30 31.59 -10.13
N GLN A 231 -15.16 30.60 -10.35
CA GLN A 231 -15.30 29.41 -9.50
C GLN A 231 -14.96 28.18 -10.33
N VAL A 232 -14.03 27.34 -9.85
CA VAL A 232 -13.53 26.19 -10.60
C VAL A 232 -13.30 24.98 -9.68
N PRO A 233 -13.73 23.75 -10.07
CA PRO A 233 -13.58 22.56 -9.22
C PRO A 233 -12.20 21.87 -9.36
N SER A 234 -11.15 22.62 -9.69
CA SER A 234 -9.80 22.09 -9.90
C SER A 234 -8.76 23.10 -9.42
N PHE A 235 -7.86 22.64 -8.53
CA PHE A 235 -6.73 23.44 -8.08
C PHE A 235 -5.74 23.74 -9.20
N ILE A 236 -5.55 22.80 -10.12
CA ILE A 236 -4.62 22.95 -11.24
C ILE A 236 -5.15 23.99 -12.22
N ALA A 237 -6.43 23.88 -12.60
CA ALA A 237 -7.05 24.87 -13.47
C ALA A 237 -7.03 26.27 -12.82
N GLY A 238 -7.33 26.36 -11.53
CA GLY A 238 -7.23 27.62 -10.79
C GLY A 238 -5.82 28.21 -10.77
N ALA A 239 -4.79 27.39 -10.65
CA ALA A 239 -3.40 27.82 -10.71
C ALA A 239 -3.01 28.33 -12.11
N ILE A 240 -3.45 27.64 -13.16
CA ILE A 240 -3.19 28.05 -14.57
C ILE A 240 -3.87 29.39 -14.85
N VAL A 241 -5.15 29.56 -14.45
CA VAL A 241 -5.85 30.86 -14.65
C VAL A 241 -5.18 31.97 -13.85
N ALA A 242 -4.67 31.69 -12.62
CA ALA A 242 -3.91 32.66 -11.84
C ALA A 242 -2.58 33.06 -12.51
N ALA A 243 -1.96 32.13 -13.27
CA ALA A 243 -0.72 32.43 -14.01
C ALA A 243 -0.96 33.38 -15.20
N GLU A 244 -2.13 33.33 -15.82
CA GLU A 244 -2.49 34.06 -17.02
C GLU A 244 -3.31 35.35 -16.74
N THR A 245 -3.68 35.60 -15.48
CA THR A 245 -4.52 36.72 -15.06
C THR A 245 -3.97 37.41 -13.80
N ASP A 246 -4.64 38.51 -13.40
CA ASP A 246 -4.39 39.14 -12.09
C ASP A 246 -5.21 38.48 -10.93
N GLY A 247 -5.84 37.36 -11.19
CA GLY A 247 -6.63 36.64 -10.16
C GLY A 247 -5.77 35.93 -9.12
N LEU A 248 -6.24 35.97 -7.89
CA LEU A 248 -5.62 35.24 -6.76
C LEU A 248 -6.22 33.84 -6.64
N ALA A 249 -5.39 32.79 -6.60
CA ALA A 249 -5.82 31.45 -6.27
C ALA A 249 -5.21 30.98 -4.95
N THR A 250 -6.03 30.42 -4.04
CA THR A 250 -5.55 29.85 -2.79
C THR A 250 -5.45 28.33 -2.94
N LEU A 251 -4.25 27.80 -2.78
CA LEU A 251 -3.89 26.40 -3.05
C LEU A 251 -3.28 25.74 -1.81
N PRO A 252 -3.32 24.39 -1.68
CA PRO A 252 -2.50 23.66 -0.75
C PRO A 252 -1.02 24.02 -0.95
N ALA A 253 -0.30 24.26 0.16
CA ALA A 253 1.06 24.81 0.11
C ALA A 253 2.03 23.91 -0.66
N ASN A 254 1.92 22.58 -0.47
CA ASN A 254 2.76 21.63 -1.21
C ASN A 254 2.46 21.61 -2.73
N LEU A 255 1.21 21.82 -3.13
CA LEU A 255 0.86 21.96 -4.55
C LEU A 255 1.42 23.25 -5.12
N ALA A 256 1.19 24.37 -4.44
CA ALA A 256 1.72 25.68 -4.84
C ALA A 256 3.24 25.64 -5.04
N LYS A 257 3.98 25.02 -4.12
CA LYS A 257 5.45 24.84 -4.24
C LYS A 257 5.85 24.08 -5.52
N ARG A 258 5.03 23.12 -5.97
CA ARG A 258 5.29 22.35 -7.19
C ARG A 258 4.97 23.14 -8.45
N LEU A 259 3.90 23.94 -8.42
CA LEU A 259 3.40 24.66 -9.59
C LEU A 259 4.02 26.05 -9.76
N ALA A 260 4.57 26.65 -8.70
CA ALA A 260 5.04 28.04 -8.72
C ALA A 260 6.05 28.29 -9.85
N ARG A 261 7.14 27.53 -9.89
CA ARG A 261 8.20 27.72 -10.90
C ARG A 261 7.73 27.38 -12.34
N PRO A 262 7.10 26.21 -12.59
CA PRO A 262 6.66 25.86 -13.93
C PRO A 262 5.64 26.83 -14.53
N LEU A 263 4.75 27.40 -13.70
CA LEU A 263 3.70 28.31 -14.16
C LEU A 263 4.04 29.79 -13.98
N GLY A 264 5.26 30.14 -13.56
CA GLY A 264 5.63 31.54 -13.32
C GLY A 264 4.78 32.20 -12.23
N LEU A 265 4.43 31.48 -11.18
CA LEU A 265 3.63 31.96 -10.07
C LEU A 265 4.53 32.41 -8.89
N THR A 266 4.06 33.42 -8.18
CA THR A 266 4.60 33.84 -6.90
C THR A 266 3.62 33.45 -5.79
N ALA A 267 4.11 32.68 -4.80
CA ALA A 267 3.32 32.26 -3.65
C ALA A 267 3.62 33.17 -2.44
N PHE A 268 2.58 33.45 -1.66
CA PHE A 268 2.69 34.16 -0.38
C PHE A 268 1.71 33.59 0.65
N GLU A 269 1.98 33.84 1.91
CA GLU A 269 1.12 33.42 3.01
C GLU A 269 -0.25 34.09 2.91
N THR A 270 -1.31 33.29 2.93
CA THR A 270 -2.69 33.81 2.85
C THR A 270 -2.99 34.64 4.09
N PRO A 271 -3.37 35.95 3.96
CA PRO A 271 -3.59 36.81 5.13
C PRO A 271 -4.96 36.58 5.81
N ILE A 272 -5.49 35.37 5.67
CA ILE A 272 -6.68 34.84 6.30
C ILE A 272 -6.32 33.51 6.91
N ALA A 273 -6.65 33.30 8.19
CA ALA A 273 -6.43 32.02 8.86
C ALA A 273 -7.26 30.91 8.22
N LEU A 274 -6.61 29.91 7.65
CA LEU A 274 -7.20 28.74 7.06
C LEU A 274 -6.84 27.49 7.85
N PRO A 275 -7.73 26.48 7.91
CA PRO A 275 -7.45 25.24 8.62
C PRO A 275 -6.33 24.46 7.94
N ARG A 276 -5.48 23.81 8.73
CA ARG A 276 -4.54 22.81 8.19
C ARG A 276 -5.26 21.50 7.92
N ILE A 277 -4.80 20.77 6.93
CA ILE A 277 -5.33 19.45 6.56
C ILE A 277 -4.32 18.37 6.93
N GLU A 278 -4.79 17.31 7.57
CA GLU A 278 -3.99 16.12 7.84
C GLU A 278 -3.98 15.22 6.62
N ILE A 279 -2.81 14.95 6.09
CA ILE A 279 -2.61 14.03 4.98
C ILE A 279 -2.13 12.71 5.55
N SER A 280 -2.84 11.65 5.21
CA SER A 280 -2.60 10.30 5.72
C SER A 280 -2.65 9.27 4.59
N GLN A 281 -2.03 8.11 4.84
CA GLN A 281 -2.27 6.90 4.05
C GLN A 281 -3.28 6.00 4.77
N TYR A 282 -4.15 5.35 3.97
CA TYR A 282 -5.22 4.49 4.45
C TYR A 282 -5.20 3.16 3.73
N TRP A 283 -5.52 2.07 4.46
CA TRP A 283 -5.61 0.72 3.91
C TRP A 283 -6.60 -0.13 4.70
N HIS A 284 -7.08 -1.22 4.10
CA HIS A 284 -7.97 -2.15 4.76
C HIS A 284 -7.21 -3.10 5.69
N GLU A 285 -7.78 -3.46 6.85
CA GLU A 285 -7.18 -4.33 7.88
C GLU A 285 -6.67 -5.67 7.31
N ARG A 286 -7.39 -6.28 6.37
CA ARG A 286 -7.03 -7.56 5.75
C ARG A 286 -5.61 -7.60 5.17
N TYR A 287 -5.09 -6.45 4.74
CA TYR A 287 -3.75 -6.31 4.17
C TYR A 287 -2.70 -5.81 5.17
N HIS A 288 -3.11 -5.62 6.44
CA HIS A 288 -2.20 -5.04 7.44
C HIS A 288 -0.93 -5.86 7.64
N ARG A 289 -1.05 -7.21 7.60
CA ARG A 289 0.06 -8.15 7.79
C ARG A 289 0.71 -8.61 6.49
N ASP A 290 0.15 -8.30 5.32
CA ASP A 290 0.73 -8.64 4.02
C ASP A 290 2.11 -8.00 3.87
N ALA A 291 3.13 -8.79 3.51
CA ALA A 291 4.52 -8.34 3.47
C ALA A 291 4.77 -7.29 2.38
N ALA A 292 4.19 -7.49 1.18
CA ALA A 292 4.30 -6.56 0.07
C ALA A 292 3.61 -5.23 0.39
N HIS A 293 2.43 -5.32 0.99
CA HIS A 293 1.67 -4.16 1.42
C HIS A 293 2.39 -3.36 2.51
N ARG A 294 3.02 -4.06 3.49
CA ARG A 294 3.86 -3.42 4.52
C ARG A 294 5.04 -2.68 3.91
N TRP A 295 5.74 -3.32 2.98
CA TRP A 295 6.85 -2.68 2.26
C TRP A 295 6.40 -1.40 1.55
N PHE A 296 5.30 -1.46 0.79
CA PHE A 296 4.81 -0.32 0.03
C PHE A 296 4.35 0.85 0.94
N ARG A 297 3.68 0.55 2.08
CA ARG A 297 3.35 1.55 3.09
C ARG A 297 4.57 2.19 3.72
N SER A 298 5.60 1.38 4.02
CA SER A 298 6.86 1.90 4.55
C SER A 298 7.55 2.81 3.54
N ALA A 299 7.67 2.38 2.28
CA ALA A 299 8.23 3.21 1.20
C ALA A 299 7.49 4.55 1.07
N THR A 300 6.15 4.53 1.20
CA THR A 300 5.34 5.76 1.17
C THR A 300 5.59 6.63 2.41
N SER A 301 5.61 6.04 3.62
CA SER A 301 5.83 6.80 4.86
C SER A 301 7.25 7.32 4.99
N ASP A 302 8.25 6.61 4.50
CA ASP A 302 9.64 7.03 4.53
C ASP A 302 9.89 8.23 3.61
N LEU A 303 9.14 8.33 2.51
CA LEU A 303 9.21 9.46 1.59
C LEU A 303 8.44 10.70 2.06
N PHE A 304 7.30 10.50 2.69
CA PHE A 304 6.33 11.58 2.94
C PHE A 304 6.02 11.82 4.42
N GLY A 305 6.43 10.94 5.31
CA GLY A 305 6.23 11.10 6.75
C GLY A 305 6.95 12.33 7.32
N THR A 306 6.51 12.79 8.48
CA THR A 306 7.04 14.00 9.14
C THR A 306 8.56 13.95 9.34
N THR A 307 9.10 12.78 9.67
CA THR A 307 10.55 12.54 9.76
C THR A 307 11.30 12.69 8.42
N ALA A 308 10.62 12.45 7.30
CA ALA A 308 11.21 12.63 5.97
C ALA A 308 11.26 14.10 5.52
N GLN A 309 10.35 14.93 6.04
CA GLN A 309 10.36 16.38 5.76
C GLN A 309 11.48 17.11 6.52
N GLU A 310 11.92 16.58 7.64
CA GLU A 310 13.05 17.08 8.43
C GLU A 310 14.41 16.68 7.83
N ARG A 311 14.45 15.63 7.00
CA ARG A 311 15.66 15.19 6.26
C ARG A 311 15.78 15.98 4.96
N GLY A 312 16.91 16.67 4.78
CA GLY A 312 17.23 17.41 3.56
C GLY A 312 17.35 16.50 2.32
N PRO A 313 17.37 17.06 1.08
CA PRO A 313 17.41 16.29 -0.16
C PRO A 313 18.61 15.34 -0.30
N ALA A 314 19.74 15.63 0.36
CA ALA A 314 20.95 14.79 0.31
C ALA A 314 20.84 13.50 1.14
N ASP A 315 19.98 13.47 2.17
CA ASP A 315 19.81 12.30 3.05
C ASP A 315 18.78 11.27 2.50
N ARG A 316 18.00 11.67 1.50
CA ARG A 316 16.94 10.83 0.91
C ARG A 316 17.47 9.73 -0.01
N ALA A 317 18.75 9.79 -0.40
CA ALA A 317 19.38 8.81 -1.29
C ALA A 317 20.07 7.65 -0.55
N LYS A 318 20.14 7.66 0.78
CA LYS A 318 20.74 6.55 1.55
C LYS A 318 19.67 5.51 1.90
N PRO A 319 19.92 4.22 1.62
CA PRO A 319 19.04 3.14 2.09
C PRO A 319 19.03 3.11 3.62
N PRO A 320 17.88 2.76 4.26
CA PRO A 320 17.79 2.66 5.69
C PRO A 320 18.77 1.61 6.23
N PRO A 321 19.42 1.84 7.40
CA PRO A 321 20.29 0.85 8.01
C PRO A 321 19.50 -0.42 8.37
N PRO A 322 20.10 -1.61 8.31
CA PRO A 322 19.46 -2.85 8.69
C PRO A 322 19.02 -2.77 10.15
N ARG A 323 17.74 -3.08 10.41
CA ARG A 323 17.23 -3.15 11.79
C ARG A 323 17.93 -4.28 12.52
N THR A 324 18.69 -3.94 13.54
CA THR A 324 19.23 -4.91 14.50
C THR A 324 18.05 -5.58 15.23
N THR A 325 17.88 -6.87 15.02
CA THR A 325 17.00 -7.72 15.84
C THR A 325 17.59 -7.79 17.26
N PRO A 326 16.82 -7.55 18.30
CA PRO A 326 17.26 -7.87 19.66
C PRO A 326 17.32 -9.40 19.81
N ARG A 327 18.40 -9.87 20.47
CA ARG A 327 18.62 -11.27 20.89
C ARG A 327 17.56 -11.73 21.86
#